data_13b2cb0886be051a67062d2c8a86cd0a
#
_entry.id   13b2cb0886be051a67062d2c8a86cd0a
#
_cell.length_a   1.000
_cell.length_b   1.000
_cell.length_c   1.000
_cell.angle_alpha   90.00
_cell.angle_beta   90.00
_cell.angle_gamma   90.00
#
_symmetry.space_group_name_H-M   'P 1'
#
loop_
_entity.id
_entity.type
_entity.pdbx_description
1 polymer ?
#
loop_
_entity_poly.entity_id
_entity_poly.type
_entity_poly.pdbx_seq_one_letter_code
_entity_poly.pdbx_strand_id
1 'polypeptide(L)'
;MLAPRPLDLRAPRDINLWRTPLALSLGAIVLFGVTMIPDVLDKYAIIHIPSWLTMGSIDDARAILSATMGAVATVLALIFSVALLVLSMVATLFGPRLLYRFMQDRVTQRTVGLFMGTFIYIGLCFLVTHEDPESRFVPQISLITSWILVIASFASLVYYSHRIATSIQNPDMIARIARDIYPAVVRSHARTSVEGEGALPDDAAVLARAATGAIVACPTSGYLQHFDHAALVAAARDQSAMIVLRFRPGQFVLRGEPLASIVPASAASVLEKQVDRCVAFGDHRTLVQDSEFGIAQIVEIAIRALSPAVNDTFTGVACVDWLADALLALAENPPLEGNWYDASGVLRVWTPAVRLERLVKLAFDQIRQASTTTPAVLIRQLDAIRRLSARMSPAARMALRDQAEAIRECAAAGAVALDRRDLDAAFERARAELDALAAAA
;
A
#
# COMPACT_ATOMS: atom_id res chain seq x y z
N MET A 1 11.47 23.91 -18.51
CA MET A 1 10.96 23.94 -17.13
C MET A 1 9.49 23.53 -17.15
N LEU A 2 9.18 22.24 -17.00
CA LEU A 2 7.80 21.72 -17.01
C LEU A 2 7.24 21.96 -15.60
N ALA A 3 6.14 22.72 -15.53
CA ALA A 3 5.40 22.93 -14.28
C ALA A 3 5.01 21.59 -13.65
N PRO A 4 5.22 21.39 -12.34
CA PRO A 4 4.81 20.15 -11.69
C PRO A 4 3.29 20.01 -11.77
N ARG A 5 2.81 18.87 -12.28
CA ARG A 5 1.39 18.52 -12.23
C ARG A 5 0.90 18.60 -10.79
N PRO A 6 -0.25 19.24 -10.52
CA PRO A 6 -0.85 19.22 -9.20
C PRO A 6 -1.06 17.76 -8.79
N LEU A 7 -0.60 17.41 -7.59
CA LEU A 7 -0.95 16.14 -6.97
C LEU A 7 -2.46 16.08 -6.88
N ASP A 8 -3.00 15.01 -7.44
CA ASP A 8 -4.39 14.62 -7.20
C ASP A 8 -4.47 14.24 -5.70
N LEU A 9 -4.76 15.22 -4.83
CA LEU A 9 -4.88 15.10 -3.37
C LEU A 9 -6.11 14.25 -2.96
N ARG A 10 -6.79 13.69 -3.95
CA ARG A 10 -7.86 12.75 -3.68
C ARG A 10 -7.24 11.52 -3.03
N ALA A 11 -7.78 11.15 -1.88
CA ALA A 11 -7.54 9.89 -1.19
C ALA A 11 -7.33 8.76 -2.21
N PRO A 12 -6.49 7.75 -1.93
CA PRO A 12 -6.25 6.66 -2.87
C PRO A 12 -7.61 6.24 -3.40
N ARG A 13 -7.84 6.52 -4.70
CA ARG A 13 -9.12 6.36 -5.39
C ARG A 13 -9.77 5.09 -4.91
N ASP A 14 -11.03 5.20 -4.50
CA ASP A 14 -11.88 4.09 -4.12
C ASP A 14 -11.47 2.82 -4.83
N ILE A 15 -11.38 1.71 -4.10
CA ILE A 15 -11.05 0.40 -4.65
C ILE A 15 -12.06 0.10 -5.75
N ASN A 16 -11.75 0.50 -6.95
CA ASN A 16 -12.66 0.32 -8.08
C ASN A 16 -12.28 -0.98 -8.80
N LEU A 17 -12.54 -2.12 -8.10
CA LEU A 17 -12.43 -3.46 -8.68
C LEU A 17 -13.21 -3.60 -9.99
N TRP A 18 -14.26 -2.80 -10.16
CA TRP A 18 -15.19 -2.86 -11.27
C TRP A 18 -14.76 -2.07 -12.51
N ARG A 19 -13.86 -1.10 -12.37
CA ARG A 19 -13.52 -0.21 -13.51
C ARG A 19 -12.87 -0.98 -14.66
N THR A 20 -11.90 -1.84 -14.38
CA THR A 20 -11.20 -2.60 -15.42
C THR A 20 -12.11 -3.67 -16.04
N PRO A 21 -12.81 -4.53 -15.27
CA PRO A 21 -13.78 -5.46 -15.81
C PRO A 21 -14.89 -4.80 -16.62
N LEU A 22 -15.45 -3.69 -16.11
CA LEU A 22 -16.50 -2.93 -16.81
C LEU A 22 -15.98 -2.35 -18.13
N ALA A 23 -14.79 -1.77 -18.14
CA ALA A 23 -14.19 -1.20 -19.35
C ALA A 23 -13.94 -2.29 -20.42
N LEU A 24 -13.46 -3.47 -20.02
CA LEU A 24 -13.25 -4.59 -20.93
C LEU A 24 -14.58 -5.16 -21.42
N SER A 25 -15.61 -5.22 -20.60
CA SER A 25 -16.96 -5.64 -21.01
C SER A 25 -17.59 -4.68 -22.01
N LEU A 26 -17.46 -3.36 -21.78
CA LEU A 26 -17.89 -2.34 -22.74
C LEU A 26 -17.07 -2.42 -24.04
N GLY A 27 -15.75 -2.67 -23.93
CA GLY A 27 -14.88 -2.89 -25.07
C GLY A 27 -15.32 -4.10 -25.92
N ALA A 28 -15.77 -5.18 -25.28
CA ALA A 28 -16.30 -6.34 -25.96
C ALA A 28 -17.60 -6.06 -26.72
N ILE A 29 -18.49 -5.24 -26.17
CA ILE A 29 -19.72 -4.79 -26.85
C ILE A 29 -19.35 -3.95 -28.10
N VAL A 30 -18.41 -3.01 -27.96
CA VAL A 30 -17.93 -2.20 -29.08
C VAL A 30 -17.26 -3.08 -30.15
N LEU A 31 -16.41 -4.05 -29.71
CA LEU A 31 -15.76 -4.99 -30.60
C LEU A 31 -16.79 -5.82 -31.37
N PHE A 32 -17.85 -6.29 -30.72
CA PHE A 32 -18.96 -6.98 -31.38
C PHE A 32 -19.61 -6.11 -32.47
N GLY A 33 -19.91 -4.85 -32.17
CA GLY A 33 -20.44 -3.91 -33.15
C GLY A 33 -19.52 -3.73 -34.37
N VAL A 34 -18.21 -3.64 -34.14
CA VAL A 34 -17.20 -3.49 -35.20
C VAL A 34 -17.09 -4.77 -36.06
N THR A 35 -17.04 -5.95 -35.42
CA THR A 35 -16.93 -7.24 -36.15
C THR A 35 -18.22 -7.61 -36.88
N MET A 36 -19.35 -7.08 -36.44
CA MET A 36 -20.64 -7.28 -37.08
C MET A 36 -20.78 -6.50 -38.41
N ILE A 37 -20.02 -5.41 -38.59
CA ILE A 37 -20.07 -4.63 -39.83
C ILE A 37 -19.71 -5.47 -41.06
N PRO A 38 -18.55 -6.15 -41.14
CA PRO A 38 -18.23 -6.99 -42.30
C PRO A 38 -19.19 -8.19 -42.47
N ASP A 39 -19.70 -8.77 -41.37
CA ASP A 39 -20.67 -9.84 -41.43
C ASP A 39 -21.99 -9.39 -42.07
N VAL A 40 -22.46 -8.18 -41.74
CA VAL A 40 -23.65 -7.56 -42.36
C VAL A 40 -23.40 -7.18 -43.80
N LEU A 41 -22.23 -6.68 -44.17
CA LEU A 41 -21.86 -6.35 -45.54
C LEU A 41 -21.80 -7.60 -46.45
N ASP A 42 -21.32 -8.72 -45.91
CA ASP A 42 -21.33 -10.01 -46.62
C ASP A 42 -22.77 -10.50 -46.87
N LYS A 43 -23.68 -10.34 -45.87
CA LYS A 43 -25.10 -10.67 -46.02
C LYS A 43 -25.74 -9.93 -47.18
N TYR A 44 -25.36 -8.67 -47.42
CA TYR A 44 -25.87 -7.85 -48.55
C TYR A 44 -25.04 -8.01 -49.84
N ALA A 45 -24.12 -8.97 -49.91
CA ALA A 45 -23.23 -9.25 -51.04
C ALA A 45 -22.36 -8.07 -51.49
N ILE A 46 -22.07 -7.14 -50.58
CA ILE A 46 -21.18 -5.98 -50.82
C ILE A 46 -19.71 -6.42 -50.70
N ILE A 47 -19.43 -7.36 -49.81
CA ILE A 47 -18.11 -7.95 -49.59
C ILE A 47 -18.31 -9.46 -49.62
N HIS A 48 -17.32 -10.24 -50.10
CA HIS A 48 -17.35 -11.71 -50.00
C HIS A 48 -16.33 -12.21 -49.03
N ILE A 49 -16.79 -12.89 -47.96
CA ILE A 49 -15.93 -13.57 -47.02
C ILE A 49 -15.46 -14.90 -47.71
N PRO A 50 -14.13 -15.14 -47.74
CA PRO A 50 -13.61 -16.38 -48.40
C PRO A 50 -14.18 -17.63 -47.77
N SER A 51 -14.52 -18.65 -48.61
CA SER A 51 -15.17 -19.88 -48.17
C SER A 51 -14.36 -20.71 -47.16
N TRP A 52 -13.04 -20.52 -47.08
CA TRP A 52 -12.20 -21.17 -46.09
C TRP A 52 -12.34 -20.56 -44.65
N LEU A 53 -12.95 -19.40 -44.54
CA LEU A 53 -13.29 -18.74 -43.29
C LEU A 53 -14.72 -19.05 -42.82
N THR A 54 -15.55 -19.67 -43.67
CA THR A 54 -16.95 -19.96 -43.34
C THR A 54 -17.05 -21.18 -42.46
N MET A 55 -17.61 -21.05 -41.28
CA MET A 55 -17.91 -22.16 -40.37
C MET A 55 -19.32 -22.70 -40.66
N GLY A 56 -19.41 -23.95 -41.07
CA GLY A 56 -20.58 -24.85 -41.06
C GLY A 56 -21.99 -24.28 -41.20
N SER A 57 -22.94 -25.03 -40.67
CA SER A 57 -24.37 -24.65 -40.65
C SER A 57 -24.67 -23.71 -39.43
N ILE A 58 -25.85 -23.08 -39.43
CA ILE A 58 -26.34 -22.29 -38.30
C ILE A 58 -26.40 -23.09 -37.01
N ASP A 59 -26.81 -24.36 -37.12
CA ASP A 59 -26.92 -25.29 -36.00
C ASP A 59 -25.55 -25.58 -35.40
N ASP A 60 -24.52 -25.78 -36.23
CA ASP A 60 -23.14 -25.97 -35.76
C ASP A 60 -22.64 -24.73 -35.05
N ALA A 61 -22.87 -23.53 -35.62
CA ALA A 61 -22.47 -22.28 -35.01
C ALA A 61 -23.12 -22.06 -33.63
N ARG A 62 -24.42 -22.34 -33.51
CA ARG A 62 -25.17 -22.23 -32.24
C ARG A 62 -24.69 -23.26 -31.22
N ALA A 63 -24.48 -24.50 -31.63
CA ALA A 63 -23.96 -25.53 -30.74
C ALA A 63 -22.58 -25.17 -30.19
N ILE A 64 -21.70 -24.64 -31.02
CA ILE A 64 -20.37 -24.19 -30.66
C ILE A 64 -20.45 -22.98 -29.71
N LEU A 65 -21.26 -21.95 -30.03
CA LEU A 65 -21.43 -20.76 -29.17
C LEU A 65 -22.01 -21.15 -27.82
N SER A 66 -23.02 -22.01 -27.78
CA SER A 66 -23.64 -22.47 -26.53
C SER A 66 -22.64 -23.24 -25.65
N ALA A 67 -21.91 -24.19 -26.23
CA ALA A 67 -20.90 -24.96 -25.51
C ALA A 67 -19.78 -24.05 -24.99
N THR A 68 -19.30 -23.12 -25.81
CA THR A 68 -18.23 -22.19 -25.46
C THR A 68 -18.68 -21.20 -24.37
N MET A 69 -19.91 -20.69 -24.47
CA MET A 69 -20.51 -19.82 -23.45
C MET A 69 -20.60 -20.53 -22.10
N GLY A 70 -21.06 -21.77 -22.09
CA GLY A 70 -21.12 -22.61 -20.88
C GLY A 70 -19.73 -22.86 -20.29
N ALA A 71 -18.74 -23.17 -21.12
CA ALA A 71 -17.36 -23.36 -20.67
C ALA A 71 -16.78 -22.07 -20.07
N VAL A 72 -16.92 -20.93 -20.74
CA VAL A 72 -16.44 -19.63 -20.26
C VAL A 72 -17.13 -19.23 -18.93
N ALA A 73 -18.45 -19.44 -18.81
CA ALA A 73 -19.20 -19.18 -17.58
C ALA A 73 -18.69 -20.04 -16.42
N THR A 74 -18.44 -21.33 -16.65
CA THR A 74 -17.92 -22.25 -15.63
C THR A 74 -16.54 -21.83 -15.15
N VAL A 75 -15.63 -21.49 -16.08
CA VAL A 75 -14.28 -21.03 -15.73
C VAL A 75 -14.33 -19.69 -15.01
N LEU A 76 -15.20 -18.77 -15.41
CA LEU A 76 -15.38 -17.48 -14.73
C LEU A 76 -15.83 -17.68 -13.27
N ALA A 77 -16.80 -18.57 -13.03
CA ALA A 77 -17.25 -18.92 -11.69
C ALA A 77 -16.10 -19.52 -10.84
N LEU A 78 -15.28 -20.39 -11.46
CA LEU A 78 -14.10 -20.96 -10.80
C LEU A 78 -13.06 -19.88 -10.44
N ILE A 79 -12.78 -18.94 -11.35
CA ILE A 79 -11.88 -17.81 -11.08
C ILE A 79 -12.36 -16.99 -9.88
N PHE A 80 -13.65 -16.67 -9.81
CA PHE A 80 -14.22 -15.97 -8.67
C PHE A 80 -14.09 -16.77 -7.37
N SER A 81 -14.37 -18.07 -7.42
CA SER A 81 -14.24 -18.95 -6.27
C SER A 81 -12.81 -18.99 -5.73
N VAL A 82 -11.84 -19.19 -6.62
CA VAL A 82 -10.41 -19.18 -6.26
C VAL A 82 -9.97 -17.81 -5.76
N ALA A 83 -10.40 -16.72 -6.40
CA ALA A 83 -10.08 -15.37 -5.96
C ALA A 83 -10.60 -15.09 -4.53
N LEU A 84 -11.83 -15.51 -4.21
CA LEU A 84 -12.40 -15.37 -2.87
C LEU A 84 -11.68 -16.25 -1.84
N LEU A 85 -11.30 -17.47 -2.21
CA LEU A 85 -10.51 -18.37 -1.35
C LEU A 85 -9.15 -17.76 -1.02
N VAL A 86 -8.42 -17.26 -2.03
CA VAL A 86 -7.13 -16.60 -1.84
C VAL A 86 -7.29 -15.34 -1.00
N LEU A 87 -8.34 -14.55 -1.26
CA LEU A 87 -8.65 -13.36 -0.48
C LEU A 87 -8.89 -13.69 1.01
N SER A 88 -9.64 -14.75 1.29
CA SER A 88 -9.88 -15.24 2.65
C SER A 88 -8.58 -15.70 3.32
N MET A 89 -7.74 -16.43 2.58
CA MET A 89 -6.43 -16.88 3.08
C MET A 89 -5.49 -15.70 3.37
N VAL A 90 -5.43 -14.71 2.49
CA VAL A 90 -4.63 -13.49 2.68
C VAL A 90 -5.14 -12.69 3.89
N ALA A 91 -6.47 -12.59 4.07
CA ALA A 91 -7.07 -11.91 5.22
C ALA A 91 -6.69 -12.57 6.55
N THR A 92 -6.61 -13.91 6.59
CA THR A 92 -6.22 -14.67 7.79
C THR A 92 -4.73 -14.53 8.09
N LEU A 93 -3.87 -14.66 7.09
CA LEU A 93 -2.41 -14.63 7.27
C LEU A 93 -1.85 -13.22 7.47
N PHE A 94 -2.33 -12.23 6.71
CA PHE A 94 -1.73 -10.90 6.65
C PHE A 94 -2.60 -9.79 7.26
N GLY A 95 -3.86 -10.09 7.56
CA GLY A 95 -4.80 -9.13 8.12
C GLY A 95 -5.51 -8.24 7.10
N PRO A 96 -6.60 -7.57 7.53
CA PRO A 96 -7.48 -6.81 6.64
C PRO A 96 -6.78 -5.60 5.99
N ARG A 97 -5.72 -5.05 6.60
CA ARG A 97 -5.00 -3.88 6.06
C ARG A 97 -4.21 -4.20 4.79
N LEU A 98 -3.74 -5.44 4.63
CA LEU A 98 -3.00 -5.89 3.45
C LEU A 98 -3.91 -6.42 2.34
N LEU A 99 -5.15 -6.77 2.68
CA LEU A 99 -6.20 -7.15 1.76
C LEU A 99 -6.40 -6.11 0.65
N TYR A 100 -6.32 -4.83 1.01
CA TYR A 100 -6.44 -3.71 0.10
C TYR A 100 -5.44 -3.78 -1.07
N ARG A 101 -4.16 -4.13 -0.80
CA ARG A 101 -3.13 -4.26 -1.84
C ARG A 101 -3.40 -5.43 -2.78
N PHE A 102 -3.93 -6.54 -2.26
CA PHE A 102 -4.28 -7.70 -3.07
C PHE A 102 -5.47 -7.42 -4.00
N MET A 103 -6.46 -6.68 -3.50
CA MET A 103 -7.62 -6.28 -4.30
C MET A 103 -7.26 -5.32 -5.45
N GLN A 104 -6.14 -4.60 -5.37
CA GLN A 104 -5.65 -3.72 -6.43
C GLN A 104 -4.87 -4.45 -7.53
N ASP A 105 -4.74 -5.79 -7.48
CA ASP A 105 -3.99 -6.54 -8.49
C ASP A 105 -4.63 -6.40 -9.88
N ARG A 106 -3.91 -5.73 -10.76
CA ARG A 106 -4.34 -5.47 -12.14
C ARG A 106 -4.48 -6.74 -12.96
N VAL A 107 -3.75 -7.80 -12.60
CA VAL A 107 -3.81 -9.08 -13.33
C VAL A 107 -5.16 -9.73 -13.08
N THR A 108 -5.57 -9.84 -11.81
CA THR A 108 -6.89 -10.35 -11.42
C THR A 108 -8.02 -9.58 -12.11
N GLN A 109 -7.98 -8.24 -12.06
CA GLN A 109 -9.01 -7.40 -12.68
C GLN A 109 -9.08 -7.56 -14.20
N ARG A 110 -7.92 -7.68 -14.88
CA ARG A 110 -7.85 -7.89 -16.34
C ARG A 110 -8.35 -9.25 -16.74
N THR A 111 -7.95 -10.31 -16.01
CA THR A 111 -8.39 -11.68 -16.30
C THR A 111 -9.90 -11.81 -16.14
N VAL A 112 -10.45 -11.36 -15.01
CA VAL A 112 -11.90 -11.35 -14.78
C VAL A 112 -12.61 -10.54 -15.86
N GLY A 113 -12.09 -9.35 -16.20
CA GLY A 113 -12.68 -8.49 -17.22
C GLY A 113 -12.64 -9.10 -18.63
N LEU A 114 -11.56 -9.79 -18.98
CA LEU A 114 -11.45 -10.48 -20.26
C LEU A 114 -12.47 -11.63 -20.36
N PHE A 115 -12.60 -12.47 -19.31
CA PHE A 115 -13.61 -13.53 -19.29
C PHE A 115 -15.03 -12.98 -19.33
N MET A 116 -15.35 -11.90 -18.57
CA MET A 116 -16.66 -11.24 -18.64
C MET A 116 -16.93 -10.67 -20.03
N GLY A 117 -15.95 -9.98 -20.61
CA GLY A 117 -16.07 -9.43 -21.96
C GLY A 117 -16.28 -10.55 -23.01
N THR A 118 -15.53 -11.65 -22.92
CA THR A 118 -15.68 -12.81 -23.81
C THR A 118 -17.06 -13.44 -23.65
N PHE A 119 -17.55 -13.61 -22.43
CA PHE A 119 -18.90 -14.14 -22.18
C PHE A 119 -19.99 -13.25 -22.80
N ILE A 120 -19.90 -11.93 -22.63
CA ILE A 120 -20.84 -10.97 -23.22
C ILE A 120 -20.77 -11.02 -24.75
N TYR A 121 -19.56 -11.06 -25.30
CA TYR A 121 -19.34 -11.11 -26.74
C TYR A 121 -19.98 -12.37 -27.37
N ILE A 122 -19.73 -13.55 -26.78
CA ILE A 122 -20.34 -14.82 -27.22
C ILE A 122 -21.86 -14.77 -27.09
N GLY A 123 -22.38 -14.21 -25.99
CA GLY A 123 -23.81 -14.03 -25.78
C GLY A 123 -24.47 -13.15 -26.86
N LEU A 124 -23.79 -12.08 -27.27
CA LEU A 124 -24.26 -11.21 -28.35
C LEU A 124 -24.22 -11.93 -29.72
N CYS A 125 -23.15 -12.69 -30.00
CA CYS A 125 -23.07 -13.54 -31.20
C CYS A 125 -24.21 -14.57 -31.22
N PHE A 126 -24.47 -15.25 -30.08
CA PHE A 126 -25.54 -16.24 -29.94
C PHE A 126 -26.93 -15.59 -30.17
N LEU A 127 -27.17 -14.39 -29.66
CA LEU A 127 -28.43 -13.68 -29.80
C LEU A 127 -28.73 -13.32 -31.27
N VAL A 128 -27.69 -12.96 -32.05
CA VAL A 128 -27.85 -12.53 -33.45
C VAL A 128 -27.92 -13.75 -34.40
N THR A 129 -27.37 -14.89 -33.99
CA THR A 129 -27.47 -16.16 -34.77
C THR A 129 -28.86 -16.73 -34.57
N HIS A 130 -29.84 -16.27 -35.39
CA HIS A 130 -31.26 -16.64 -35.29
C HIS A 130 -31.68 -17.59 -36.39
N GLU A 131 -32.54 -18.55 -36.06
CA GLU A 131 -33.26 -19.35 -37.00
C GLU A 131 -34.47 -18.59 -37.55
N ASP A 132 -34.24 -17.67 -38.47
CA ASP A 132 -35.32 -17.13 -39.26
C ASP A 132 -35.36 -17.93 -40.59
N PRO A 133 -36.47 -18.56 -40.95
CA PRO A 133 -36.59 -19.35 -42.19
C PRO A 133 -36.24 -18.57 -43.46
N GLU A 134 -36.40 -17.23 -43.40
CA GLU A 134 -36.11 -16.35 -44.54
C GLU A 134 -34.70 -15.73 -44.53
N SER A 135 -33.99 -15.72 -43.38
CA SER A 135 -32.65 -15.12 -43.29
C SER A 135 -31.68 -15.97 -42.48
N ARG A 136 -31.11 -16.99 -43.14
CA ARG A 136 -30.02 -17.82 -42.56
C ARG A 136 -28.75 -17.01 -42.43
N PHE A 137 -28.62 -16.19 -41.36
CA PHE A 137 -27.46 -15.35 -41.15
C PHE A 137 -26.53 -15.95 -40.10
N VAL A 138 -25.26 -16.18 -40.47
CA VAL A 138 -24.20 -16.64 -39.59
C VAL A 138 -23.07 -15.60 -39.61
N PRO A 139 -22.81 -14.90 -38.48
CA PRO A 139 -21.76 -13.86 -38.43
C PRO A 139 -20.36 -14.50 -38.35
N GLN A 140 -19.74 -14.76 -39.48
CA GLN A 140 -18.48 -15.54 -39.61
C GLN A 140 -17.30 -14.85 -38.89
N ILE A 141 -17.10 -13.55 -39.13
CA ILE A 141 -16.01 -12.78 -38.54
C ILE A 141 -16.19 -12.70 -37.01
N SER A 142 -17.43 -12.48 -36.57
CA SER A 142 -17.74 -12.45 -35.15
C SER A 142 -17.52 -13.80 -34.47
N LEU A 143 -17.80 -14.92 -35.15
CA LEU A 143 -17.49 -16.27 -34.66
C LEU A 143 -15.98 -16.50 -34.50
N ILE A 144 -15.18 -16.15 -35.50
CA ILE A 144 -13.73 -16.25 -35.44
C ILE A 144 -13.17 -15.42 -34.30
N THR A 145 -13.69 -14.20 -34.16
CA THR A 145 -13.28 -13.30 -33.07
C THR A 145 -13.64 -13.87 -31.70
N SER A 146 -14.79 -14.55 -31.57
CA SER A 146 -15.17 -15.23 -30.33
C SER A 146 -14.15 -16.30 -29.93
N TRP A 147 -13.65 -17.10 -30.91
CA TRP A 147 -12.60 -18.10 -30.69
C TRP A 147 -11.28 -17.47 -30.26
N ILE A 148 -10.87 -16.37 -30.89
CA ILE A 148 -9.67 -15.62 -30.49
C ILE A 148 -9.80 -15.13 -29.05
N LEU A 149 -10.95 -14.56 -28.68
CA LEU A 149 -11.21 -14.11 -27.31
C LEU A 149 -11.18 -15.26 -26.30
N VAL A 150 -11.72 -16.43 -26.65
CA VAL A 150 -11.67 -17.63 -25.81
C VAL A 150 -10.23 -18.07 -25.58
N ILE A 151 -9.45 -18.19 -26.65
CA ILE A 151 -8.01 -18.56 -26.54
C ILE A 151 -7.25 -17.54 -25.69
N ALA A 152 -7.48 -16.26 -25.92
CA ALA A 152 -6.87 -15.18 -25.12
C ALA A 152 -7.28 -15.26 -23.63
N SER A 153 -8.54 -15.60 -23.35
CA SER A 153 -9.04 -15.79 -21.99
C SER A 153 -8.36 -16.95 -21.28
N PHE A 154 -8.22 -18.11 -21.95
CA PHE A 154 -7.51 -19.25 -21.39
C PHE A 154 -6.00 -18.99 -21.22
N ALA A 155 -5.35 -18.30 -22.15
CA ALA A 155 -3.97 -17.85 -21.98
C ALA A 155 -3.82 -16.91 -20.76
N SER A 156 -4.77 -15.98 -20.59
CA SER A 156 -4.85 -15.12 -19.42
C SER A 156 -5.04 -15.90 -18.11
N LEU A 157 -5.81 -17.00 -18.13
CA LEU A 157 -6.00 -17.87 -16.97
C LEU A 157 -4.68 -18.55 -16.53
N VAL A 158 -3.91 -19.06 -17.49
CA VAL A 158 -2.60 -19.67 -17.19
C VAL A 158 -1.66 -18.65 -16.55
N TYR A 159 -1.61 -17.43 -17.10
CA TYR A 159 -0.82 -16.35 -16.52
C TYR A 159 -1.32 -15.95 -15.10
N TYR A 160 -2.63 -15.86 -14.91
CA TYR A 160 -3.25 -15.58 -13.62
C TYR A 160 -2.92 -16.64 -12.57
N SER A 161 -3.02 -17.93 -12.92
CA SER A 161 -2.69 -19.04 -12.02
C SER A 161 -1.22 -19.02 -11.60
N HIS A 162 -0.31 -18.79 -12.55
CA HIS A 162 1.12 -18.62 -12.26
C HIS A 162 1.35 -17.41 -11.31
N ARG A 163 0.67 -16.30 -11.57
CA ARG A 163 0.79 -15.08 -10.76
C ARG A 163 0.29 -15.27 -9.34
N ILE A 164 -0.83 -15.97 -9.14
CA ILE A 164 -1.34 -16.31 -7.81
C ILE A 164 -0.33 -17.19 -7.06
N ALA A 165 0.15 -18.25 -7.69
CA ALA A 165 1.10 -19.18 -7.07
C ALA A 165 2.38 -18.46 -6.58
N THR A 166 2.86 -17.47 -7.33
CA THR A 166 4.04 -16.66 -6.94
C THR A 166 3.72 -15.55 -5.94
N SER A 167 2.47 -15.07 -5.88
CA SER A 167 2.07 -13.96 -5.00
C SER A 167 1.85 -14.37 -3.54
N ILE A 168 1.70 -15.67 -3.27
CA ILE A 168 1.44 -16.22 -1.92
C ILE A 168 2.75 -16.40 -1.13
N GLN A 169 3.91 -16.21 -1.74
CA GLN A 169 5.20 -16.38 -1.06
C GLN A 169 5.46 -15.22 -0.09
N ASN A 170 5.40 -15.53 1.21
CA ASN A 170 5.51 -14.58 2.33
C ASN A 170 6.77 -13.69 2.32
N PRO A 171 8.00 -14.21 2.01
CA PRO A 171 9.21 -13.41 2.09
C PRO A 171 9.22 -12.20 1.15
N ASP A 172 8.70 -12.36 -0.07
CA ASP A 172 8.67 -11.28 -1.07
C ASP A 172 7.74 -10.14 -0.67
N MET A 173 6.66 -10.44 0.06
CA MET A 173 5.70 -9.43 0.51
C MET A 173 6.30 -8.56 1.62
N ILE A 174 6.95 -9.15 2.61
CA ILE A 174 7.62 -8.46 3.72
C ILE A 174 8.72 -7.55 3.16
N ALA A 175 9.58 -8.11 2.28
CA ALA A 175 10.63 -7.37 1.60
C ALA A 175 10.11 -6.16 0.82
N ARG A 176 8.97 -6.31 0.16
CA ARG A 176 8.33 -5.24 -0.61
C ARG A 176 7.82 -4.12 0.30
N ILE A 177 7.15 -4.48 1.42
CA ILE A 177 6.69 -3.49 2.40
C ILE A 177 7.88 -2.70 2.95
N ALA A 178 8.96 -3.39 3.37
CA ALA A 178 10.16 -2.75 3.90
C ALA A 178 10.79 -1.78 2.88
N ARG A 179 10.92 -2.20 1.62
CA ARG A 179 11.46 -1.35 0.55
C ARG A 179 10.57 -0.16 0.20
N ASP A 180 9.25 -0.25 0.40
CA ASP A 180 8.31 0.84 0.14
C ASP A 180 8.35 1.93 1.22
N ILE A 181 8.84 1.62 2.44
CA ILE A 181 8.94 2.57 3.55
C ILE A 181 9.90 3.72 3.20
N TYR A 182 11.11 3.40 2.76
CA TYR A 182 12.14 4.40 2.44
C TYR A 182 11.74 5.37 1.32
N PRO A 183 11.28 4.93 0.14
CA PRO A 183 10.84 5.85 -0.90
C PRO A 183 9.62 6.69 -0.50
N ALA A 184 8.76 6.20 0.39
CA ALA A 184 7.64 6.98 0.90
C ALA A 184 8.15 8.17 1.75
N VAL A 185 9.13 7.91 2.61
CA VAL A 185 9.81 8.95 3.40
C VAL A 185 10.55 9.93 2.50
N VAL A 186 11.41 9.47 1.60
CA VAL A 186 12.20 10.33 0.69
C VAL A 186 11.31 11.17 -0.22
N ARG A 187 10.23 10.63 -0.76
CA ARG A 187 9.30 11.40 -1.61
C ARG A 187 8.56 12.49 -0.86
N SER A 188 8.29 12.30 0.42
CA SER A 188 7.70 13.36 1.24
C SER A 188 8.69 14.50 1.47
N HIS A 189 9.99 14.21 1.45
CA HIS A 189 11.10 15.14 1.72
C HIS A 189 11.61 15.87 0.48
N ALA A 190 11.74 15.19 -0.66
CA ALA A 190 12.33 15.74 -1.89
C ALA A 190 11.61 16.97 -2.46
N ARG A 191 10.43 17.31 -1.93
CA ARG A 191 9.63 18.47 -2.36
C ARG A 191 9.86 19.75 -1.55
N THR A 192 10.67 19.70 -0.51
CA THR A 192 10.78 20.81 0.46
C THR A 192 12.18 21.13 0.93
N SER A 193 13.23 20.67 0.25
CA SER A 193 14.57 21.20 0.48
C SER A 193 14.61 22.63 -0.04
N VAL A 194 14.12 23.56 0.76
CA VAL A 194 14.60 24.92 0.75
C VAL A 194 15.81 24.90 1.66
N GLU A 195 16.98 24.94 1.05
CA GLU A 195 18.28 25.09 1.71
C GLU A 195 18.25 26.40 2.53
N GLY A 196 17.93 26.28 3.80
CA GLY A 196 18.11 27.33 4.78
C GLY A 196 18.67 26.66 6.01
N GLU A 197 19.98 26.78 6.25
CA GLU A 197 20.64 26.46 7.52
C GLU A 197 20.12 27.41 8.63
N GLY A 198 18.85 27.29 8.99
CA GLY A 198 18.32 27.86 10.20
C GLY A 198 18.66 26.95 11.38
N ALA A 199 19.15 27.51 12.48
CA ALA A 199 19.32 26.75 13.71
C ALA A 199 17.98 26.03 14.04
N LEU A 200 18.08 24.73 14.39
CA LEU A 200 16.91 23.92 14.76
C LEU A 200 16.16 24.61 15.91
N PRO A 201 14.87 24.94 15.73
CA PRO A 201 14.13 25.57 16.79
C PRO A 201 13.91 24.55 17.92
N ASP A 202 13.99 25.03 19.15
CA ASP A 202 13.54 24.26 20.31
C ASP A 202 12.03 24.00 20.19
N ASP A 203 11.63 22.72 20.14
CA ASP A 203 10.23 22.32 20.09
C ASP A 203 9.40 23.00 21.19
N ALA A 204 9.97 23.18 22.40
CA ALA A 204 9.29 23.85 23.50
C ALA A 204 9.03 25.32 23.20
N ALA A 205 9.98 26.03 22.58
CA ALA A 205 9.81 27.41 22.18
C ALA A 205 8.75 27.58 21.07
N VAL A 206 8.70 26.66 20.11
CA VAL A 206 7.67 26.66 19.04
C VAL A 206 6.29 26.46 19.66
N LEU A 207 6.14 25.48 20.55
CA LEU A 207 4.87 25.18 21.21
C LEU A 207 4.41 26.31 22.12
N ALA A 208 5.34 27.00 22.83
CA ALA A 208 5.03 28.18 23.62
C ALA A 208 4.49 29.32 22.74
N ARG A 209 5.10 29.58 21.58
CA ARG A 209 4.57 30.55 20.60
C ARG A 209 3.20 30.13 20.06
N ALA A 210 3.00 28.84 19.77
CA ALA A 210 1.73 28.32 19.29
C ALA A 210 0.58 28.53 20.27
N ALA A 211 0.87 28.57 21.58
CA ALA A 211 -0.13 28.83 22.61
C ALA A 211 -0.73 30.25 22.54
N THR A 212 -0.03 31.22 21.93
CA THR A 212 -0.53 32.60 21.72
C THR A 212 -1.29 32.78 20.40
N GLY A 213 -1.31 31.73 19.56
CA GLY A 213 -1.95 31.73 18.24
C GLY A 213 -3.44 31.43 18.26
N ALA A 214 -4.08 31.62 17.10
CA ALA A 214 -5.44 31.16 16.90
C ALA A 214 -5.46 29.66 16.59
N ILE A 215 -6.41 28.95 17.18
CA ILE A 215 -6.57 27.51 17.00
C ILE A 215 -7.46 27.25 15.80
N VAL A 216 -7.00 26.38 14.91
CA VAL A 216 -7.80 25.78 13.83
C VAL A 216 -8.26 24.40 14.32
N ALA A 217 -9.57 24.22 14.41
CA ALA A 217 -10.17 22.98 14.85
C ALA A 217 -10.26 21.95 13.69
N CYS A 218 -10.13 20.66 14.01
CA CYS A 218 -10.29 19.60 13.03
C CYS A 218 -11.74 19.53 12.54
N PRO A 219 -12.01 19.58 11.22
CA PRO A 219 -13.37 19.60 10.67
C PRO A 219 -14.09 18.26 10.78
N THR A 220 -13.34 17.15 10.74
CA THR A 220 -13.89 15.78 10.74
C THR A 220 -13.00 14.83 11.54
N SER A 221 -13.56 13.77 12.10
CA SER A 221 -12.77 12.68 12.71
C SER A 221 -12.22 11.79 11.64
N GLY A 222 -10.94 11.35 11.78
CA GLY A 222 -10.30 10.44 10.85
C GLY A 222 -8.80 10.36 11.03
N TYR A 223 -8.17 9.48 10.25
CA TYR A 223 -6.71 9.45 10.17
C TYR A 223 -6.21 10.57 9.27
N LEU A 224 -5.30 11.36 9.78
CA LEU A 224 -4.58 12.34 9.00
C LEU A 224 -3.67 11.59 8.00
N GLN A 225 -3.91 11.75 6.70
CA GLN A 225 -3.21 11.01 5.67
C GLN A 225 -2.10 11.80 5.00
N HIS A 226 -2.30 13.09 4.84
CA HIS A 226 -1.38 13.94 4.09
C HIS A 226 -1.51 15.41 4.47
N PHE A 227 -0.35 16.10 4.46
CA PHE A 227 -0.25 17.56 4.41
C PHE A 227 0.45 18.01 3.13
N ASP A 228 -0.07 19.04 2.47
CA ASP A 228 0.67 19.77 1.44
C ASP A 228 1.53 20.86 2.09
N HIS A 229 2.73 20.46 2.56
CA HIS A 229 3.64 21.37 3.26
C HIS A 229 4.06 22.55 2.38
N ALA A 230 4.25 22.35 1.07
CA ALA A 230 4.67 23.42 0.16
C ALA A 230 3.60 24.50 0.05
N ALA A 231 2.34 24.09 -0.10
CA ALA A 231 1.21 25.01 -0.14
C ALA A 231 1.00 25.73 1.20
N LEU A 232 1.19 25.00 2.34
CA LEU A 232 1.13 25.61 3.68
C LEU A 232 2.24 26.64 3.91
N VAL A 233 3.49 26.34 3.50
CA VAL A 233 4.61 27.27 3.60
C VAL A 233 4.36 28.52 2.76
N ALA A 234 3.91 28.38 1.52
CA ALA A 234 3.58 29.51 0.66
C ALA A 234 2.48 30.41 1.29
N ALA A 235 1.40 29.79 1.77
CA ALA A 235 0.30 30.52 2.41
C ALA A 235 0.76 31.24 3.69
N ALA A 236 1.55 30.58 4.53
CA ALA A 236 2.08 31.17 5.77
C ALA A 236 3.05 32.32 5.47
N ARG A 237 3.91 32.19 4.45
CA ARG A 237 4.81 33.27 4.00
C ARG A 237 4.02 34.48 3.54
N ASP A 238 3.01 34.33 2.69
CA ASP A 238 2.20 35.43 2.14
C ASP A 238 1.48 36.23 3.23
N GLN A 239 1.21 35.61 4.39
CA GLN A 239 0.60 36.24 5.54
C GLN A 239 1.63 36.60 6.63
N SER A 240 2.94 36.47 6.37
CA SER A 240 4.01 36.65 7.37
C SER A 240 3.76 35.89 8.68
N ALA A 241 3.13 34.73 8.59
CA ALA A 241 2.69 33.91 9.71
C ALA A 241 3.50 32.61 9.83
N MET A 242 3.27 31.89 10.95
CA MET A 242 3.73 30.55 11.20
C MET A 242 2.52 29.65 11.50
N ILE A 243 2.49 28.47 10.92
CA ILE A 243 1.48 27.42 11.17
C ILE A 243 2.15 26.31 11.98
N VAL A 244 1.63 26.02 13.17
CA VAL A 244 2.09 24.93 14.02
C VAL A 244 1.04 23.83 13.99
N LEU A 245 1.33 22.73 13.28
CA LEU A 245 0.47 21.54 13.24
C LEU A 245 0.66 20.74 14.53
N ARG A 246 -0.41 20.21 15.09
CA ARG A 246 -0.36 19.45 16.36
C ARG A 246 -0.32 17.94 16.15
N PHE A 247 -0.64 17.50 14.96
CA PHE A 247 -0.67 16.10 14.55
C PHE A 247 0.24 15.89 13.33
N ARG A 248 0.66 14.66 13.14
CA ARG A 248 1.39 14.21 11.96
C ARG A 248 0.58 13.17 11.19
N PRO A 249 0.89 12.92 9.92
CA PRO A 249 0.29 11.85 9.16
C PRO A 249 0.37 10.51 9.91
N GLY A 250 -0.72 9.72 9.83
CA GLY A 250 -0.89 8.46 10.55
C GLY A 250 -1.60 8.55 11.89
N GLN A 251 -1.76 9.74 12.48
CA GLN A 251 -2.50 9.91 13.73
C GLN A 251 -4.01 10.05 13.46
N PHE A 252 -4.81 9.49 14.36
CA PHE A 252 -6.25 9.69 14.37
C PHE A 252 -6.56 10.99 15.12
N VAL A 253 -7.36 11.84 14.51
CA VAL A 253 -7.76 13.14 15.05
C VAL A 253 -9.27 13.18 15.18
N LEU A 254 -9.76 13.67 16.31
CA LEU A 254 -11.19 13.82 16.54
C LEU A 254 -11.69 15.17 15.99
N ARG A 255 -12.93 15.20 15.53
CA ARG A 255 -13.58 16.45 15.15
C ARG A 255 -13.61 17.42 16.33
N GLY A 256 -13.17 18.67 16.09
CA GLY A 256 -13.09 19.71 17.09
C GLY A 256 -11.77 19.76 17.87
N GLU A 257 -10.88 18.73 17.74
CA GLU A 257 -9.53 18.83 18.32
C GLU A 257 -8.70 19.93 17.64
N PRO A 258 -7.77 20.55 18.36
CA PRO A 258 -6.89 21.59 17.82
C PRO A 258 -5.91 20.98 16.79
N LEU A 259 -6.23 21.09 15.50
CA LEU A 259 -5.41 20.58 14.39
C LEU A 259 -4.15 21.42 14.21
N ALA A 260 -4.29 22.73 14.23
CA ALA A 260 -3.20 23.67 14.03
C ALA A 260 -3.34 24.90 14.92
N SER A 261 -2.22 25.61 15.13
CA SER A 261 -2.19 26.96 15.69
C SER A 261 -1.55 27.91 14.69
N ILE A 262 -2.16 29.09 14.48
CA ILE A 262 -1.69 30.13 13.54
C ILE A 262 -1.17 31.31 14.32
N VAL A 263 0.08 31.72 14.10
CA VAL A 263 0.75 32.82 14.76
C VAL A 263 1.26 33.83 13.72
N PRO A 264 0.87 35.11 13.77
CA PRO A 264 -0.05 35.73 14.72
C PRO A 264 -1.53 35.36 14.49
N ALA A 265 -2.35 35.47 15.52
CA ALA A 265 -3.77 35.13 15.45
C ALA A 265 -4.56 35.96 14.42
N SER A 266 -4.08 37.14 14.04
CA SER A 266 -4.68 38.01 13.00
C SER A 266 -4.70 37.37 11.61
N ALA A 267 -3.78 36.41 11.32
CA ALA A 267 -3.72 35.71 10.05
C ALA A 267 -4.71 34.52 9.93
N ALA A 268 -5.41 34.20 11.03
CA ALA A 268 -6.24 33.00 11.11
C ALA A 268 -7.39 32.99 10.09
N SER A 269 -8.07 34.12 9.89
CA SER A 269 -9.23 34.23 8.98
C SER A 269 -8.94 33.81 7.53
N VAL A 270 -7.71 33.98 7.09
CA VAL A 270 -7.24 33.59 5.75
C VAL A 270 -6.67 32.17 5.76
N LEU A 271 -5.82 31.85 6.75
CA LEU A 271 -5.05 30.62 6.80
C LEU A 271 -5.88 29.40 7.21
N GLU A 272 -6.94 29.54 7.99
CA GLU A 272 -7.83 28.44 8.36
C GLU A 272 -8.35 27.69 7.13
N LYS A 273 -8.86 28.43 6.14
CA LYS A 273 -9.35 27.83 4.86
C LYS A 273 -8.23 27.18 4.05
N GLN A 274 -7.01 27.68 4.17
CA GLN A 274 -5.86 27.09 3.48
C GLN A 274 -5.42 25.80 4.18
N VAL A 275 -5.38 25.76 5.52
CA VAL A 275 -5.12 24.54 6.28
C VAL A 275 -6.11 23.45 5.88
N ASP A 276 -7.41 23.74 5.87
CA ASP A 276 -8.45 22.78 5.47
C ASP A 276 -8.24 22.20 4.06
N ARG A 277 -7.77 23.02 3.12
CA ARG A 277 -7.51 22.59 1.73
C ARG A 277 -6.24 21.76 1.57
N CYS A 278 -5.28 21.98 2.44
CA CYS A 278 -3.96 21.36 2.40
C CYS A 278 -3.87 20.06 3.23
N VAL A 279 -4.96 19.68 3.90
CA VAL A 279 -5.02 18.54 4.79
C VAL A 279 -5.97 17.49 4.22
N ALA A 280 -5.54 16.23 4.18
CA ALA A 280 -6.37 15.10 3.78
C ALA A 280 -6.61 14.15 4.96
N PHE A 281 -7.88 13.87 5.24
CA PHE A 281 -8.32 12.86 6.20
C PHE A 281 -8.93 11.66 5.48
N GLY A 282 -8.90 10.51 6.15
CA GLY A 282 -9.54 9.29 5.64
C GLY A 282 -9.76 8.26 6.75
N ASP A 283 -10.49 7.20 6.40
CA ASP A 283 -10.85 6.13 7.34
C ASP A 283 -9.65 5.22 7.70
N HIS A 284 -8.57 5.27 6.91
CA HIS A 284 -7.41 4.38 7.05
C HIS A 284 -6.09 5.15 6.97
N ARG A 285 -5.05 4.60 7.62
CA ARG A 285 -3.67 5.09 7.47
C ARG A 285 -3.14 4.78 6.06
N THR A 286 -2.24 5.63 5.56
CA THR A 286 -1.57 5.47 4.25
C THR A 286 -0.06 5.60 4.41
N LEU A 287 0.72 4.97 3.50
CA LEU A 287 2.18 5.06 3.50
C LEU A 287 2.73 6.38 2.93
N VAL A 288 1.87 7.30 2.48
CA VAL A 288 2.32 8.47 1.70
C VAL A 288 3.28 9.37 2.48
N GLN A 289 2.99 9.61 3.77
CA GLN A 289 3.80 10.41 4.68
C GLN A 289 3.94 9.77 6.08
N ASP A 290 3.59 8.48 6.23
CA ASP A 290 3.54 7.76 7.50
C ASP A 290 4.48 6.57 7.49
N SER A 291 5.74 6.78 7.90
CA SER A 291 6.74 5.72 8.04
C SER A 291 6.40 4.72 9.15
N GLU A 292 5.73 5.16 10.23
CA GLU A 292 5.29 4.28 11.32
C GLU A 292 4.30 3.23 10.81
N PHE A 293 3.47 3.56 9.82
CA PHE A 293 2.51 2.62 9.27
C PHE A 293 3.17 1.45 8.55
N GLY A 294 4.26 1.69 7.80
CA GLY A 294 5.01 0.62 7.15
C GLY A 294 5.64 -0.34 8.15
N ILE A 295 6.26 0.18 9.20
CA ILE A 295 6.80 -0.62 10.30
C ILE A 295 5.67 -1.41 10.97
N ALA A 296 4.55 -0.77 11.29
CA ALA A 296 3.42 -1.44 11.93
C ALA A 296 2.83 -2.57 11.07
N GLN A 297 2.85 -2.46 9.75
CA GLN A 297 2.41 -3.55 8.85
C GLN A 297 3.31 -4.78 8.96
N ILE A 298 4.64 -4.62 9.03
CA ILE A 298 5.57 -5.75 9.19
C ILE A 298 5.42 -6.37 10.59
N VAL A 299 5.26 -5.54 11.61
CA VAL A 299 4.99 -6.01 12.99
C VAL A 299 3.68 -6.80 13.06
N GLU A 300 2.62 -6.35 12.40
CA GLU A 300 1.34 -7.08 12.34
C GLU A 300 1.50 -8.47 11.71
N ILE A 301 2.30 -8.59 10.64
CA ILE A 301 2.63 -9.88 10.02
C ILE A 301 3.39 -10.77 11.03
N ALA A 302 4.39 -10.22 11.70
CA ALA A 302 5.18 -10.97 12.68
C ALA A 302 4.32 -11.51 13.83
N ILE A 303 3.45 -10.69 14.42
CA ILE A 303 2.56 -11.09 15.51
C ILE A 303 1.61 -12.21 15.08
N ARG A 304 1.07 -12.13 13.85
CA ARG A 304 0.21 -13.19 13.32
C ARG A 304 0.97 -14.48 13.07
N ALA A 305 2.17 -14.40 12.50
CA ALA A 305 3.03 -15.54 12.28
C ALA A 305 3.38 -16.23 13.61
N LEU A 306 3.66 -15.46 14.66
CA LEU A 306 4.01 -15.94 15.99
C LEU A 306 2.81 -16.31 16.87
N SER A 307 1.59 -16.14 16.38
CA SER A 307 0.39 -16.52 17.13
C SER A 307 0.35 -18.05 17.34
N PRO A 308 -0.21 -18.53 18.45
CA PRO A 308 -0.29 -19.98 18.74
C PRO A 308 -0.97 -20.80 17.64
N ALA A 309 -1.88 -20.19 16.87
CA ALA A 309 -2.61 -20.84 15.79
C ALA A 309 -1.77 -21.05 14.52
N VAL A 310 -0.77 -20.19 14.26
CA VAL A 310 0.08 -20.24 13.05
C VAL A 310 1.44 -20.79 13.37
N ASN A 311 2.09 -20.29 14.43
CA ASN A 311 3.38 -20.71 14.96
C ASN A 311 4.51 -20.79 13.90
N ASP A 312 4.59 -19.79 13.02
CA ASP A 312 5.59 -19.67 11.95
C ASP A 312 6.75 -18.79 12.41
N THR A 313 7.71 -19.43 13.07
CA THR A 313 8.93 -18.79 13.60
C THR A 313 9.80 -18.21 12.48
N PHE A 314 9.86 -18.84 11.31
CA PHE A 314 10.70 -18.37 10.20
C PHE A 314 10.18 -17.04 9.61
N THR A 315 8.88 -16.90 9.45
CA THR A 315 8.28 -15.62 9.08
C THR A 315 8.51 -14.55 10.15
N GLY A 316 8.42 -14.91 11.44
CA GLY A 316 8.76 -14.02 12.54
C GLY A 316 10.19 -13.48 12.46
N VAL A 317 11.17 -14.37 12.25
CA VAL A 317 12.59 -14.03 12.04
C VAL A 317 12.79 -13.14 10.82
N ALA A 318 12.18 -13.47 9.70
CA ALA A 318 12.25 -12.65 8.47
C ALA A 318 11.70 -11.25 8.69
N CYS A 319 10.60 -11.10 9.46
CA CYS A 319 10.06 -9.78 9.81
C CYS A 319 11.06 -8.95 10.63
N VAL A 320 11.77 -9.56 11.60
CA VAL A 320 12.82 -8.87 12.38
C VAL A 320 13.93 -8.38 11.46
N ASP A 321 14.36 -9.18 10.49
CA ASP A 321 15.40 -8.79 9.53
C ASP A 321 15.00 -7.57 8.70
N TRP A 322 13.80 -7.61 8.14
CA TRP A 322 13.31 -6.50 7.32
C TRP A 322 12.95 -5.25 8.12
N LEU A 323 12.57 -5.39 9.39
CA LEU A 323 12.42 -4.27 10.31
C LEU A 323 13.77 -3.63 10.62
N ALA A 324 14.82 -4.43 10.80
CA ALA A 324 16.17 -3.91 11.00
C ALA A 324 16.66 -3.12 9.75
N ASP A 325 16.44 -3.65 8.55
CA ASP A 325 16.75 -2.95 7.29
C ASP A 325 15.98 -1.63 7.15
N ALA A 326 14.68 -1.63 7.44
CA ALA A 326 13.86 -0.42 7.42
C ALA A 326 14.32 0.63 8.44
N LEU A 327 14.66 0.21 9.65
CA LEU A 327 15.18 1.10 10.69
C LEU A 327 16.55 1.67 10.31
N LEU A 328 17.42 0.86 9.69
CA LEU A 328 18.71 1.32 9.18
C LEU A 328 18.55 2.38 8.11
N ALA A 329 17.68 2.12 7.13
CA ALA A 329 17.40 3.08 6.06
C ALA A 329 16.85 4.42 6.59
N LEU A 330 16.01 4.37 7.64
CA LEU A 330 15.48 5.56 8.32
C LEU A 330 16.53 6.27 9.18
N ALA A 331 17.51 5.56 9.73
CA ALA A 331 18.61 6.14 10.49
C ALA A 331 19.62 6.86 9.58
N GLU A 332 19.92 6.29 8.42
CA GLU A 332 20.82 6.88 7.42
C GLU A 332 20.19 8.08 6.69
N ASN A 333 18.86 8.10 6.64
CA ASN A 333 18.09 9.16 6.01
C ASN A 333 16.95 9.56 6.96
N PRO A 334 17.29 10.25 8.04
CA PRO A 334 16.28 10.61 9.03
C PRO A 334 15.15 11.40 8.36
N PRO A 335 13.88 11.08 8.71
CA PRO A 335 12.78 11.91 8.28
C PRO A 335 13.08 13.34 8.68
N LEU A 336 12.86 14.30 7.78
CA LEU A 336 13.09 15.71 8.06
C LEU A 336 12.38 16.06 9.38
N GLU A 337 13.14 16.71 10.24
CA GLU A 337 12.58 17.32 11.41
C GLU A 337 11.41 18.17 10.95
N GLY A 338 10.29 18.13 11.63
CA GLY A 338 9.03 18.73 11.21
C GLY A 338 9.05 20.25 10.99
N ASN A 339 10.19 20.79 10.53
CA ASN A 339 10.49 22.21 10.36
C ASN A 339 10.55 22.57 8.88
N TRP A 340 9.65 23.43 8.45
CA TRP A 340 9.51 23.81 7.05
C TRP A 340 9.72 25.31 6.89
N TYR A 341 10.79 25.68 6.19
CA TYR A 341 11.23 27.05 6.01
C TYR A 341 10.81 27.60 4.64
N ASP A 342 10.63 28.91 4.55
CA ASP A 342 10.51 29.59 3.25
C ASP A 342 11.89 29.86 2.62
N ALA A 343 11.91 30.40 1.41
CA ALA A 343 13.14 30.73 0.69
C ALA A 343 14.05 31.75 1.39
N SER A 344 13.55 32.45 2.40
CA SER A 344 14.30 33.40 3.22
C SER A 344 14.84 32.78 4.51
N GLY A 345 14.70 31.46 4.71
CA GLY A 345 15.14 30.75 5.89
C GLY A 345 14.24 30.98 7.12
N VAL A 346 13.03 31.50 6.95
CA VAL A 346 12.07 31.72 8.04
C VAL A 346 11.19 30.49 8.22
N LEU A 347 11.12 29.96 9.45
CA LEU A 347 10.22 28.84 9.80
C LEU A 347 8.76 29.25 9.59
N ARG A 348 8.06 28.57 8.67
CA ARG A 348 6.66 28.84 8.32
C ARG A 348 5.69 27.75 8.75
N VAL A 349 6.12 26.49 8.71
CA VAL A 349 5.31 25.36 9.15
C VAL A 349 6.14 24.49 10.08
N TRP A 350 5.56 24.10 11.19
CA TRP A 350 6.13 23.14 12.13
C TRP A 350 5.18 21.97 12.32
N THR A 351 5.72 20.74 12.36
CA THR A 351 4.98 19.52 12.63
C THR A 351 5.74 18.65 13.64
N PRO A 352 5.07 17.85 14.47
CA PRO A 352 5.78 16.92 15.36
C PRO A 352 6.64 15.95 14.55
N ALA A 353 7.92 15.86 14.87
CA ALA A 353 8.85 14.95 14.19
C ALA A 353 8.59 13.48 14.55
N VAL A 354 8.89 12.57 13.63
CA VAL A 354 8.94 11.13 13.90
C VAL A 354 10.32 10.81 14.48
N ARG A 355 10.36 10.43 15.75
CA ARG A 355 11.61 10.11 16.45
C ARG A 355 12.00 8.65 16.23
N LEU A 356 13.29 8.40 15.98
CA LEU A 356 13.82 7.06 15.70
C LEU A 356 13.64 6.11 16.90
N GLU A 357 13.74 6.65 18.14
CA GLU A 357 13.49 5.89 19.37
C GLU A 357 12.08 5.29 19.42
N ARG A 358 11.10 6.06 18.93
CA ARG A 358 9.72 5.59 18.83
C ARG A 358 9.57 4.49 17.77
N LEU A 359 10.30 4.58 16.66
CA LEU A 359 10.29 3.56 15.61
C LEU A 359 10.94 2.27 16.09
N VAL A 360 12.01 2.36 16.88
CA VAL A 360 12.64 1.19 17.55
C VAL A 360 11.62 0.49 18.44
N LYS A 361 10.93 1.21 19.32
CA LYS A 361 9.90 0.63 20.18
C LYS A 361 8.77 -0.02 19.36
N LEU A 362 8.27 0.65 18.35
CA LEU A 362 7.22 0.12 17.49
C LEU A 362 7.65 -1.18 16.79
N ALA A 363 8.90 -1.27 16.35
CA ALA A 363 9.42 -2.43 15.64
C ALA A 363 9.63 -3.66 16.55
N PHE A 364 10.06 -3.45 17.80
CA PHE A 364 10.51 -4.55 18.65
C PHE A 364 9.53 -4.95 19.77
N ASP A 365 8.78 -3.99 20.37
CA ASP A 365 7.97 -4.26 21.56
C ASP A 365 6.99 -5.42 21.40
N GLN A 366 6.13 -5.34 20.39
CA GLN A 366 5.06 -6.32 20.20
C GLN A 366 5.60 -7.69 19.73
N ILE A 367 6.66 -7.70 18.93
CA ILE A 367 7.32 -8.95 18.53
C ILE A 367 7.95 -9.61 19.74
N ARG A 368 8.66 -8.86 20.60
CA ARG A 368 9.20 -9.36 21.86
C ARG A 368 8.12 -9.99 22.73
N GLN A 369 6.99 -9.28 22.90
CA GLN A 369 5.86 -9.76 23.70
C GLN A 369 5.23 -11.04 23.12
N ALA A 370 5.16 -11.16 21.79
CA ALA A 370 4.62 -12.33 21.10
C ALA A 370 5.63 -13.52 21.06
N SER A 371 6.91 -13.28 21.37
CA SER A 371 7.99 -14.26 21.20
C SER A 371 8.50 -14.84 22.54
N THR A 372 7.81 -14.63 23.64
CA THR A 372 8.26 -15.08 24.97
C THR A 372 8.55 -16.57 25.05
N THR A 373 7.89 -17.39 24.23
CA THR A 373 8.07 -18.83 24.09
C THR A 373 8.89 -19.23 22.86
N THR A 374 9.48 -18.28 22.14
CA THR A 374 10.17 -18.51 20.86
C THR A 374 11.59 -17.90 20.90
N PRO A 375 12.56 -18.56 21.57
CA PRO A 375 13.91 -18.03 21.76
C PRO A 375 14.62 -17.59 20.48
N ALA A 376 14.41 -18.30 19.38
CA ALA A 376 15.01 -17.98 18.07
C ALA A 376 14.69 -16.55 17.60
N VAL A 377 13.46 -16.07 17.82
CA VAL A 377 13.04 -14.71 17.44
C VAL A 377 13.65 -13.67 18.37
N LEU A 378 13.71 -13.96 19.69
CA LEU A 378 14.35 -13.08 20.68
C LEU A 378 15.85 -12.92 20.40
N ILE A 379 16.55 -14.03 20.09
CA ILE A 379 17.97 -14.03 19.69
C ILE A 379 18.15 -13.20 18.42
N ARG A 380 17.23 -13.34 17.43
CA ARG A 380 17.30 -12.55 16.19
C ARG A 380 17.10 -11.06 16.45
N GLN A 381 16.20 -10.68 17.38
CA GLN A 381 16.04 -9.28 17.81
C GLN A 381 17.34 -8.74 18.44
N LEU A 382 17.99 -9.49 19.31
CA LEU A 382 19.27 -9.10 19.91
C LEU A 382 20.39 -8.93 18.87
N ASP A 383 20.45 -9.82 17.88
CA ASP A 383 21.40 -9.68 16.76
C ASP A 383 21.10 -8.46 15.88
N ALA A 384 19.82 -8.18 15.62
CA ALA A 384 19.38 -6.97 14.92
C ALA A 384 19.78 -5.70 15.71
N ILE A 385 19.55 -5.67 17.03
CA ILE A 385 19.95 -4.56 17.91
C ILE A 385 21.46 -4.33 17.82
N ARG A 386 22.27 -5.38 17.94
CA ARG A 386 23.72 -5.30 17.81
C ARG A 386 24.16 -4.70 16.46
N ARG A 387 23.56 -5.14 15.37
CA ARG A 387 23.90 -4.68 14.00
C ARG A 387 23.48 -3.23 13.75
N LEU A 388 22.38 -2.79 14.35
CA LEU A 388 21.86 -1.42 14.21
C LEU A 388 22.64 -0.41 15.05
N SER A 389 23.20 -0.80 16.21
CA SER A 389 23.74 0.11 17.22
C SER A 389 24.79 1.08 16.66
N ALA A 390 25.68 0.62 15.76
CA ALA A 390 26.73 1.45 15.15
C ALA A 390 26.22 2.58 14.25
N ARG A 391 25.01 2.44 13.72
CA ARG A 391 24.40 3.38 12.76
C ARG A 391 23.31 4.26 13.37
N MET A 392 23.01 4.09 14.66
CA MET A 392 21.93 4.80 15.35
C MET A 392 22.44 6.05 16.09
N SER A 393 21.57 7.05 16.24
CA SER A 393 21.80 8.21 17.11
C SER A 393 21.94 7.80 18.58
N PRO A 394 22.58 8.60 19.44
CA PRO A 394 22.70 8.31 20.86
C PRO A 394 21.36 7.99 21.54
N ALA A 395 20.32 8.76 21.23
CA ALA A 395 18.98 8.55 21.78
C ALA A 395 18.33 7.23 21.29
N ALA A 396 18.50 6.88 20.00
CA ALA A 396 18.03 5.60 19.46
C ALA A 396 18.82 4.42 20.04
N ARG A 397 20.14 4.56 20.31
CA ARG A 397 20.94 3.54 21.01
C ARG A 397 20.42 3.26 22.41
N MET A 398 19.97 4.28 23.15
CA MET A 398 19.32 4.07 24.44
C MET A 398 18.06 3.22 24.29
N ALA A 399 17.21 3.53 23.31
CA ALA A 399 16.01 2.74 23.05
C ALA A 399 16.33 1.28 22.63
N LEU A 400 17.42 1.05 21.88
CA LEU A 400 17.91 -0.30 21.56
C LEU A 400 18.41 -1.03 22.83
N ARG A 401 19.08 -0.32 23.75
CA ARG A 401 19.53 -0.88 25.04
C ARG A 401 18.33 -1.31 25.88
N ASP A 402 17.33 -0.45 26.04
CA ASP A 402 16.08 -0.77 26.75
C ASP A 402 15.42 -2.03 26.17
N GLN A 403 15.40 -2.17 24.84
CA GLN A 403 14.87 -3.36 24.19
C GLN A 403 15.69 -4.63 24.49
N ALA A 404 17.02 -4.53 24.45
CA ALA A 404 17.89 -5.68 24.76
C ALA A 404 17.67 -6.16 26.19
N GLU A 405 17.57 -5.23 27.16
CA GLU A 405 17.30 -5.55 28.57
C GLU A 405 15.91 -6.20 28.75
N ALA A 406 14.89 -5.64 28.10
CA ALA A 406 13.53 -6.19 28.15
C ALA A 406 13.43 -7.58 27.51
N ILE A 407 14.21 -7.86 26.44
CA ILE A 407 14.31 -9.20 25.84
C ILE A 407 14.92 -10.20 26.84
N ARG A 408 15.99 -9.81 27.53
CA ARG A 408 16.61 -10.66 28.56
C ARG A 408 15.65 -10.98 29.71
N GLU A 409 14.91 -9.99 30.19
CA GLU A 409 13.90 -10.17 31.22
C GLU A 409 12.79 -11.13 30.79
N CYS A 410 12.26 -11.00 29.57
CA CYS A 410 11.25 -11.89 29.01
C CYS A 410 11.76 -13.34 28.92
N ALA A 411 13.02 -13.55 28.55
CA ALA A 411 13.63 -14.86 28.40
C ALA A 411 13.80 -15.59 29.73
N ALA A 412 13.95 -14.86 30.84
CA ALA A 412 14.14 -15.44 32.16
C ALA A 412 12.95 -16.28 32.66
N ALA A 413 11.74 -16.00 32.13
CA ALA A 413 10.48 -16.56 32.64
C ALA A 413 10.12 -17.97 32.11
N GLY A 414 10.74 -18.48 31.02
CA GLY A 414 10.25 -19.74 30.43
C GLY A 414 11.21 -20.55 29.55
N ALA A 415 12.43 -20.09 29.31
CA ALA A 415 13.38 -20.79 28.45
C ALA A 415 14.06 -21.98 29.16
N VAL A 416 14.26 -23.11 28.46
CA VAL A 416 15.10 -24.20 28.92
C VAL A 416 16.57 -23.77 29.04
N ALA A 417 17.37 -24.45 29.82
CA ALA A 417 18.74 -24.03 30.15
C ALA A 417 19.62 -23.75 28.91
N LEU A 418 19.48 -24.54 27.85
CA LEU A 418 20.22 -24.36 26.61
C LEU A 418 19.83 -23.06 25.90
N ASP A 419 18.55 -22.82 25.70
CA ASP A 419 18.02 -21.61 25.04
C ASP A 419 18.40 -20.36 25.85
N ARG A 420 18.34 -20.44 27.19
CA ARG A 420 18.73 -19.32 28.05
C ARG A 420 20.20 -18.97 27.86
N ARG A 421 21.09 -19.98 27.81
CA ARG A 421 22.53 -19.76 27.56
C ARG A 421 22.78 -19.06 26.23
N ASP A 422 22.06 -19.45 25.17
CA ASP A 422 22.22 -18.86 23.86
C ASP A 422 21.65 -17.43 23.80
N LEU A 423 20.54 -17.17 24.50
CA LEU A 423 19.98 -15.83 24.70
C LEU A 423 20.92 -14.92 25.48
N ASP A 424 21.47 -15.39 26.62
CA ASP A 424 22.42 -14.61 27.41
C ASP A 424 23.67 -14.28 26.58
N ALA A 425 24.18 -15.22 25.79
CA ALA A 425 25.32 -15.01 24.92
C ALA A 425 25.00 -13.97 23.81
N ALA A 426 23.78 -13.97 23.25
CA ALA A 426 23.36 -12.95 22.28
C ALA A 426 23.20 -11.58 22.95
N PHE A 427 22.64 -11.54 24.16
CA PHE A 427 22.49 -10.31 24.93
C PHE A 427 23.87 -9.68 25.26
N GLU A 428 24.80 -10.46 25.76
CA GLU A 428 26.14 -9.93 26.11
C GLU A 428 26.87 -9.40 24.86
N ARG A 429 26.71 -10.02 23.70
CA ARG A 429 27.27 -9.48 22.44
C ARG A 429 26.63 -8.12 22.06
N ALA A 430 25.30 -8.00 22.18
CA ALA A 430 24.61 -6.74 21.87
C ALA A 430 24.97 -5.64 22.86
N ARG A 431 25.06 -5.97 24.16
CA ARG A 431 25.44 -5.07 25.23
C ARG A 431 26.87 -4.55 25.06
N ALA A 432 27.83 -5.44 24.80
CA ALA A 432 29.22 -5.06 24.60
C ALA A 432 29.41 -4.07 23.47
N GLU A 433 28.70 -4.25 22.35
CA GLU A 433 28.69 -3.30 21.21
C GLU A 433 28.12 -1.94 21.62
N LEU A 434 26.98 -1.93 22.31
CA LEU A 434 26.34 -0.69 22.81
C LEU A 434 27.21 0.06 23.82
N ASP A 435 27.91 -0.66 24.73
CA ASP A 435 28.79 -0.09 25.74
C ASP A 435 30.06 0.50 25.09
N ALA A 436 30.66 -0.20 24.11
CA ALA A 436 31.81 0.29 23.35
C ALA A 436 31.48 1.58 22.59
N LEU A 437 30.31 1.67 21.97
CA LEU A 437 29.85 2.88 21.26
C LEU A 437 29.48 4.03 22.22
N ALA A 438 29.06 3.74 23.45
CA ALA A 438 28.80 4.76 24.46
C ALA A 438 30.13 5.34 25.03
N ALA A 439 31.17 4.51 25.13
CA ALA A 439 32.48 4.96 25.59
C ALA A 439 33.27 5.75 24.52
N ALA A 440 32.94 5.59 23.23
CA ALA A 440 33.57 6.28 22.11
C ALA A 440 32.91 7.63 21.75
N ALA A 441 31.74 7.95 22.30
CA ALA A 441 30.95 9.16 22.05
C ALA A 441 31.17 10.21 23.12
#